data_a73036c84249b03a69467bffa02ecd4b
#
_entry.id   a73036c84249b03a69467bffa02ecd4b
#
_cell.length_a   1.000
_cell.length_b   1.000
_cell.length_c   1.000
_cell.angle_alpha   90.00
_cell.angle_beta   90.00
_cell.angle_gamma   90.00
#
_symmetry.space_group_name_H-M   'P 1'
#
loop_
_entity.id
_entity.type
_entity.pdbx_description
1 polymer ?
#
loop_
_entity_poly.entity_id
_entity_poly.type
_entity_poly.pdbx_seq_one_letter_code
_entity_poly.pdbx_strand_id
1 'polypeptide(L)'
;MADTNETQPVGVARRDLMIAGAGAVLALGIGSAETAFAQAAATPALAQTVTPGKVAVERRGAVLLVGIDRPLAQNLLDPPILIGLGKAYYELEHDDTLRVAVLHGVGQNFSLGADLPALAVALASGAFPPKDGDFINSFGLRPPFRSKPVVVAVQGGVKYGGHELFLASDIRVAATDTTFSQGEVTRGVFPGGGATIRMTREAGWANAMRYMLTGDEWGAEEARRLGLVQEVVPSGNQLDRAVEIALKVAAAAPLGIRATLASSRQALAGEEVAFAALQAELLRLAQSEDRKEFVRALQERRQPVFQGR
;
A
#
# COMPACT_ATOMS: atom_id res chain seq x y z
N MET A 1 73.84 -3.60 7.26
CA MET A 1 73.05 -4.32 6.25
C MET A 1 71.67 -4.49 6.83
N ALA A 2 70.79 -3.60 6.52
CA ALA A 2 69.41 -3.61 6.93
C ALA A 2 68.57 -3.49 5.67
N ASP A 3 67.75 -4.49 5.45
CA ASP A 3 66.78 -4.50 4.37
C ASP A 3 65.44 -4.04 4.93
N THR A 4 65.01 -2.89 4.49
CA THR A 4 63.70 -2.32 4.80
C THR A 4 62.74 -2.66 3.66
N ASN A 5 61.76 -3.49 3.96
CA ASN A 5 60.70 -3.84 3.03
C ASN A 5 59.46 -2.99 3.39
N GLU A 6 59.25 -1.92 2.66
CA GLU A 6 58.03 -1.09 2.73
C GLU A 6 56.91 -1.77 1.96
N THR A 7 55.89 -2.23 2.64
CA THR A 7 54.59 -2.63 2.04
C THR A 7 53.66 -1.45 2.05
N GLN A 8 53.34 -0.92 0.87
CA GLN A 8 52.26 0.07 0.66
C GLN A 8 50.89 -0.56 0.83
N PRO A 9 49.91 0.12 1.46
CA PRO A 9 48.54 -0.35 1.52
C PRO A 9 47.79 0.02 0.24
N VAL A 10 47.25 -0.98 -0.46
CA VAL A 10 46.33 -0.80 -1.56
C VAL A 10 44.97 -0.38 -1.02
N GLY A 11 44.72 0.91 -0.99
CA GLY A 11 43.41 1.48 -0.69
C GLY A 11 42.51 1.46 -1.93
N VAL A 12 41.69 0.44 -2.07
CA VAL A 12 40.58 0.46 -3.06
C VAL A 12 39.42 1.17 -2.42
N ALA A 13 39.09 2.34 -2.95
CA ALA A 13 38.00 3.17 -2.48
C ALA A 13 36.66 2.44 -2.72
N ARG A 14 35.99 2.03 -1.64
CA ARG A 14 34.66 1.40 -1.61
C ARG A 14 33.52 2.29 -2.10
N ARG A 15 33.78 3.53 -2.52
CA ARG A 15 32.73 4.48 -2.93
C ARG A 15 32.29 4.38 -4.37
N ASP A 16 33.12 3.90 -5.28
CA ASP A 16 32.81 3.92 -6.72
C ASP A 16 32.07 2.68 -7.22
N LEU A 17 31.96 1.63 -6.39
CA LEU A 17 31.26 0.39 -6.79
C LEU A 17 29.75 0.41 -6.52
N MET A 18 29.26 1.36 -5.71
CA MET A 18 27.81 1.43 -5.38
C MET A 18 26.96 2.26 -6.34
N ILE A 19 27.55 3.09 -7.20
CA ILE A 19 26.81 3.96 -8.13
C ILE A 19 26.55 3.28 -9.47
N ALA A 20 27.38 2.35 -9.89
CA ALA A 20 27.21 1.63 -11.15
C ALA A 20 26.21 0.47 -11.09
N GLY A 21 25.92 -0.07 -9.90
CA GLY A 21 25.01 -1.22 -9.72
C GLY A 21 23.53 -0.85 -9.62
N ALA A 22 23.20 0.34 -9.14
CA ALA A 22 21.81 0.74 -8.91
C ALA A 22 21.07 1.20 -10.17
N GLY A 23 21.81 1.71 -11.16
CA GLY A 23 21.22 2.18 -12.42
C GLY A 23 20.87 1.07 -13.43
N ALA A 24 21.59 -0.04 -13.40
CA ALA A 24 21.40 -1.14 -14.35
C ALA A 24 20.30 -2.12 -13.94
N VAL A 25 20.03 -2.27 -12.64
CA VAL A 25 18.98 -3.17 -12.12
C VAL A 25 17.57 -2.58 -12.31
N LEU A 26 17.43 -1.25 -12.32
CA LEU A 26 16.15 -0.57 -12.57
C LEU A 26 15.71 -0.59 -14.06
N ALA A 27 16.63 -0.71 -14.98
CA ALA A 27 16.31 -0.75 -16.42
C ALA A 27 15.99 -2.17 -16.93
N LEU A 28 16.52 -3.21 -16.29
CA LEU A 28 16.27 -4.62 -16.67
C LEU A 28 15.02 -5.22 -16.00
N GLY A 29 14.54 -4.65 -14.89
CA GLY A 29 13.42 -5.20 -14.13
C GLY A 29 12.03 -4.89 -14.72
N ILE A 30 11.88 -3.88 -15.57
CA ILE A 30 10.57 -3.46 -16.10
C ILE A 30 10.19 -4.28 -17.34
N GLY A 31 11.14 -4.57 -18.22
CA GLY A 31 10.87 -5.35 -19.43
C GLY A 31 10.69 -6.86 -19.20
N SER A 32 11.33 -7.43 -18.19
CA SER A 32 11.26 -8.87 -17.92
C SER A 32 10.03 -9.28 -17.09
N ALA A 33 9.48 -8.40 -16.25
CA ALA A 33 8.25 -8.67 -15.53
C ALA A 33 7.03 -8.65 -16.48
N GLU A 34 6.98 -7.71 -17.41
CA GLU A 34 5.92 -7.63 -18.42
C GLU A 34 5.89 -8.87 -19.33
N THR A 35 7.06 -9.39 -19.72
CA THR A 35 7.15 -10.62 -20.54
C THR A 35 6.81 -11.89 -19.74
N ALA A 36 7.15 -11.97 -18.47
CA ALA A 36 6.80 -13.12 -17.63
C ALA A 36 5.28 -13.22 -17.37
N PHE A 37 4.59 -12.08 -17.17
CA PHE A 37 3.13 -12.05 -17.07
C PHE A 37 2.44 -12.43 -18.39
N ALA A 38 2.99 -12.01 -19.54
CA ALA A 38 2.43 -12.35 -20.86
C ALA A 38 2.57 -13.84 -21.18
N GLN A 39 3.62 -14.50 -20.74
CA GLN A 39 3.88 -15.91 -21.03
C GLN A 39 3.10 -16.89 -20.14
N ALA A 40 2.76 -16.51 -18.91
CA ALA A 40 1.91 -17.30 -18.02
C ALA A 40 0.43 -17.34 -18.45
N ALA A 41 0.00 -16.44 -19.33
CA ALA A 41 -1.38 -16.34 -19.81
C ALA A 41 -1.71 -17.26 -21.02
N ALA A 42 -0.78 -18.05 -21.51
CA ALA A 42 -0.92 -18.87 -22.73
C ALA A 42 -1.62 -20.23 -22.52
N THR A 43 -2.35 -20.42 -21.42
CA THR A 43 -3.23 -21.59 -21.29
C THR A 43 -4.65 -21.20 -21.74
N PRO A 44 -5.24 -21.79 -22.78
CA PRO A 44 -6.58 -21.47 -23.20
C PRO A 44 -7.59 -22.06 -22.21
N ALA A 45 -7.93 -21.34 -21.17
CA ALA A 45 -9.07 -21.62 -20.33
C ALA A 45 -10.18 -20.65 -20.71
N LEU A 46 -11.21 -21.20 -21.37
CA LEU A 46 -12.59 -20.70 -21.52
C LEU A 46 -12.76 -19.22 -21.14
N ALA A 47 -12.81 -18.37 -22.15
CA ALA A 47 -13.22 -16.98 -22.00
C ALA A 47 -14.69 -16.95 -21.53
N GLN A 48 -14.90 -17.15 -20.23
CA GLN A 48 -16.14 -16.71 -19.61
C GLN A 48 -16.12 -15.18 -19.73
N THR A 49 -17.15 -14.62 -20.33
CA THR A 49 -17.41 -13.18 -20.34
C THR A 49 -17.73 -12.73 -18.91
N VAL A 50 -16.68 -12.62 -18.10
CA VAL A 50 -16.82 -12.13 -16.72
C VAL A 50 -17.01 -10.63 -16.81
N THR A 51 -18.11 -10.14 -16.27
CA THR A 51 -18.40 -8.70 -16.20
C THR A 51 -17.17 -7.94 -15.67
N PRO A 52 -16.76 -6.85 -16.34
CA PRO A 52 -15.70 -5.99 -15.84
C PRO A 52 -15.99 -5.53 -14.41
N GLY A 53 -14.97 -5.48 -13.59
CA GLY A 53 -15.10 -4.98 -12.23
C GLY A 53 -15.30 -3.48 -12.21
N LYS A 54 -15.81 -2.98 -11.11
CA LYS A 54 -15.93 -1.55 -10.83
C LYS A 54 -15.45 -1.22 -9.43
N VAL A 55 -15.15 0.04 -9.18
CA VAL A 55 -14.90 0.58 -7.86
C VAL A 55 -16.09 1.43 -7.46
N ALA A 56 -16.75 1.04 -6.38
CA ALA A 56 -17.83 1.82 -5.79
C ALA A 56 -17.21 2.91 -4.91
N VAL A 57 -17.55 4.17 -5.17
CA VAL A 57 -17.05 5.32 -4.40
C VAL A 57 -18.21 6.00 -3.71
N GLU A 58 -18.11 6.21 -2.39
CA GLU A 58 -19.09 6.91 -1.57
C GLU A 58 -18.38 7.92 -0.67
N ARG A 59 -18.92 9.13 -0.57
CA ARG A 59 -18.39 10.16 0.34
C ARG A 59 -19.22 10.20 1.63
N ARG A 60 -18.55 10.07 2.77
CA ARG A 60 -19.13 10.27 4.10
C ARG A 60 -18.41 11.41 4.84
N GLY A 61 -18.80 12.64 4.56
CA GLY A 61 -18.09 13.82 5.04
C GLY A 61 -16.67 13.85 4.50
N ALA A 62 -15.67 13.86 5.38
CA ALA A 62 -14.25 13.87 5.00
C ALA A 62 -13.66 12.47 4.75
N VAL A 63 -14.48 11.42 4.77
CA VAL A 63 -14.09 10.03 4.52
C VAL A 63 -14.55 9.59 3.13
N LEU A 64 -13.63 9.03 2.32
CA LEU A 64 -13.92 8.41 1.04
C LEU A 64 -13.99 6.89 1.20
N LEU A 65 -15.17 6.27 1.03
CA LEU A 65 -15.30 4.83 0.96
C LEU A 65 -14.98 4.37 -0.45
N VAL A 66 -14.13 3.35 -0.57
CA VAL A 66 -13.64 2.81 -1.85
C VAL A 66 -13.86 1.30 -1.84
N GLY A 67 -14.89 0.85 -2.55
CA GLY A 67 -15.32 -0.55 -2.57
C GLY A 67 -14.85 -1.26 -3.85
N ILE A 68 -14.13 -2.38 -3.71
CA ILE A 68 -13.87 -3.30 -4.81
C ILE A 68 -15.15 -4.06 -5.08
N ASP A 69 -15.78 -3.89 -6.25
CA ASP A 69 -17.09 -4.44 -6.54
C ASP A 69 -17.06 -5.32 -7.81
N ARG A 70 -16.74 -6.59 -7.58
CA ARG A 70 -16.78 -7.68 -8.56
C ARG A 70 -17.02 -9.02 -7.84
N PRO A 71 -18.07 -9.11 -7.00
CA PRO A 71 -18.24 -10.25 -6.09
C PRO A 71 -18.41 -11.59 -6.80
N LEU A 72 -19.03 -11.63 -7.99
CA LEU A 72 -19.19 -12.84 -8.78
C LEU A 72 -17.86 -13.40 -9.31
N ALA A 73 -16.84 -12.57 -9.43
CA ALA A 73 -15.47 -12.97 -9.74
C ALA A 73 -14.56 -12.88 -8.50
N GLN A 74 -15.10 -13.05 -7.30
CA GLN A 74 -14.35 -13.07 -6.04
C GLN A 74 -13.46 -11.82 -5.83
N ASN A 75 -13.87 -10.68 -6.37
CA ASN A 75 -13.12 -9.42 -6.38
C ASN A 75 -11.71 -9.56 -6.96
N LEU A 76 -11.52 -10.43 -7.97
CA LEU A 76 -10.27 -10.47 -8.73
C LEU A 76 -10.01 -9.11 -9.36
N LEU A 77 -8.78 -8.63 -9.15
CA LEU A 77 -8.32 -7.30 -9.58
C LEU A 77 -8.04 -7.29 -11.09
N ASP A 78 -9.01 -6.85 -11.87
CA ASP A 78 -8.88 -6.60 -13.29
C ASP A 78 -8.42 -5.15 -13.59
N PRO A 79 -8.07 -4.79 -14.83
CA PRO A 79 -7.66 -3.44 -15.18
C PRO A 79 -8.69 -2.35 -14.80
N PRO A 80 -10.01 -2.51 -15.00
CA PRO A 80 -11.01 -1.55 -14.55
C PRO A 80 -10.98 -1.28 -13.04
N ILE A 81 -10.84 -2.32 -12.19
CA ILE A 81 -10.69 -2.15 -10.74
C ILE A 81 -9.41 -1.40 -10.41
N LEU A 82 -8.27 -1.80 -10.97
CA LEU A 82 -6.99 -1.16 -10.68
C LEU A 82 -6.96 0.30 -11.12
N ILE A 83 -7.57 0.63 -12.26
CA ILE A 83 -7.73 2.00 -12.73
C ILE A 83 -8.69 2.76 -11.80
N GLY A 84 -9.82 2.17 -11.43
CA GLY A 84 -10.79 2.78 -10.53
C GLY A 84 -10.21 3.08 -9.14
N LEU A 85 -9.44 2.16 -8.57
CA LEU A 85 -8.72 2.39 -7.31
C LEU A 85 -7.73 3.54 -7.42
N GLY A 86 -6.97 3.59 -8.52
CA GLY A 86 -6.01 4.67 -8.75
C GLY A 86 -6.67 6.04 -8.90
N LYS A 87 -7.82 6.12 -9.56
CA LYS A 87 -8.64 7.33 -9.68
C LYS A 87 -9.23 7.75 -8.33
N ALA A 88 -9.74 6.82 -7.54
CA ALA A 88 -10.25 7.12 -6.20
C ALA A 88 -9.14 7.65 -5.27
N TYR A 89 -7.92 7.13 -5.38
CA TYR A 89 -6.78 7.64 -4.61
C TYR A 89 -6.29 8.99 -5.14
N TYR A 90 -6.43 9.26 -6.42
CA TYR A 90 -6.17 10.58 -6.98
C TYR A 90 -7.19 11.61 -6.48
N GLU A 91 -8.48 11.27 -6.48
CA GLU A 91 -9.55 12.09 -5.89
C GLU A 91 -9.28 12.37 -4.41
N LEU A 92 -8.98 11.32 -3.62
CA LEU A 92 -8.61 11.48 -2.22
C LEU A 92 -7.48 12.51 -2.04
N GLU A 93 -6.43 12.43 -2.85
CA GLU A 93 -5.24 13.27 -2.72
C GLU A 93 -5.52 14.74 -3.06
N HIS A 94 -6.31 15.01 -4.11
CA HIS A 94 -6.49 16.34 -4.68
C HIS A 94 -7.76 17.07 -4.20
N ASP A 95 -8.66 16.39 -3.47
CA ASP A 95 -9.81 17.04 -2.85
C ASP A 95 -9.52 17.39 -1.38
N ASP A 96 -9.33 18.67 -1.07
CA ASP A 96 -9.00 19.11 0.30
C ASP A 96 -10.11 18.88 1.32
N THR A 97 -11.34 18.57 0.91
CA THR A 97 -12.43 18.17 1.80
C THR A 97 -12.31 16.73 2.24
N LEU A 98 -11.59 15.88 1.51
CA LEU A 98 -11.32 14.49 1.84
C LEU A 98 -10.02 14.37 2.66
N ARG A 99 -10.03 13.58 3.71
CA ARG A 99 -8.92 13.44 4.66
C ARG A 99 -8.37 12.03 4.79
N VAL A 100 -9.21 11.03 4.50
CA VAL A 100 -8.87 9.61 4.65
C VAL A 100 -9.77 8.77 3.75
N ALA A 101 -9.27 7.64 3.24
CA ALA A 101 -10.12 6.65 2.60
C ALA A 101 -10.32 5.41 3.48
N VAL A 102 -11.45 4.71 3.25
CA VAL A 102 -11.71 3.36 3.73
C VAL A 102 -11.83 2.44 2.52
N LEU A 103 -10.85 1.55 2.36
CA LEU A 103 -10.84 0.53 1.31
C LEU A 103 -11.54 -0.73 1.81
N HIS A 104 -12.45 -1.31 1.02
CA HIS A 104 -13.14 -2.54 1.37
C HIS A 104 -13.50 -3.39 0.15
N GLY A 105 -13.86 -4.65 0.35
CA GLY A 105 -14.42 -5.53 -0.68
C GLY A 105 -15.94 -5.64 -0.57
N VAL A 106 -16.66 -5.59 -1.69
CA VAL A 106 -18.10 -5.86 -1.73
C VAL A 106 -18.35 -7.37 -1.76
N GLY A 107 -19.27 -7.85 -0.94
CA GLY A 107 -19.63 -9.27 -0.89
C GLY A 107 -18.76 -10.11 0.05
N GLN A 108 -18.55 -11.38 -0.30
CA GLN A 108 -17.98 -12.38 0.60
C GLN A 108 -16.48 -12.19 0.85
N ASN A 109 -15.71 -11.78 -0.16
CA ASN A 109 -14.26 -11.67 -0.09
C ASN A 109 -13.80 -10.22 -0.27
N PHE A 110 -12.67 -9.89 0.34
CA PHE A 110 -11.99 -8.64 0.00
C PHE A 110 -11.44 -8.72 -1.42
N SER A 111 -10.54 -9.65 -1.71
CA SER A 111 -10.04 -9.95 -3.07
C SER A 111 -9.20 -11.23 -3.08
N LEU A 112 -9.43 -12.09 -4.06
CA LEU A 112 -8.63 -13.30 -4.28
C LEU A 112 -7.43 -13.08 -5.22
N GLY A 113 -7.01 -11.83 -5.44
CA GLY A 113 -5.79 -11.49 -6.17
C GLY A 113 -6.04 -10.93 -7.56
N ALA A 114 -5.04 -11.01 -8.41
CA ALA A 114 -5.05 -10.45 -9.75
C ALA A 114 -5.83 -11.33 -10.74
N ASP A 115 -6.60 -10.70 -11.63
CA ASP A 115 -7.16 -11.34 -12.82
C ASP A 115 -6.06 -11.38 -13.91
N LEU A 116 -5.19 -12.40 -13.81
CA LEU A 116 -4.01 -12.51 -14.69
C LEU A 116 -4.34 -12.52 -16.18
N PRO A 117 -5.37 -13.25 -16.66
CA PRO A 117 -5.77 -13.21 -18.07
C PRO A 117 -6.18 -11.81 -18.53
N ALA A 118 -7.01 -11.11 -17.75
CA ALA A 118 -7.45 -9.76 -18.09
C ALA A 118 -6.29 -8.75 -18.09
N LEU A 119 -5.40 -8.85 -17.13
CA LEU A 119 -4.20 -8.01 -17.04
C LEU A 119 -3.23 -8.26 -18.21
N ALA A 120 -3.00 -9.51 -18.60
CA ALA A 120 -2.14 -9.85 -19.73
C ALA A 120 -2.63 -9.22 -21.03
N VAL A 121 -3.94 -9.28 -21.29
CA VAL A 121 -4.56 -8.63 -22.47
C VAL A 121 -4.37 -7.11 -22.43
N ALA A 122 -4.61 -6.48 -21.27
CA ALA A 122 -4.49 -5.03 -21.14
C ALA A 122 -3.03 -4.54 -21.24
N LEU A 123 -2.07 -5.30 -20.71
CA LEU A 123 -0.63 -5.01 -20.87
C LEU A 123 -0.19 -5.14 -22.32
N ALA A 124 -0.57 -6.23 -23.01
CA ALA A 124 -0.22 -6.46 -24.40
C ALA A 124 -0.79 -5.39 -25.36
N SER A 125 -1.96 -4.85 -25.06
CA SER A 125 -2.58 -3.75 -25.82
C SER A 125 -2.05 -2.36 -25.46
N GLY A 126 -1.22 -2.23 -24.42
CA GLY A 126 -0.75 -0.95 -23.88
C GLY A 126 -1.85 -0.13 -23.18
N ALA A 127 -2.99 -0.73 -22.88
CA ALA A 127 -4.11 -0.08 -22.19
C ALA A 127 -3.88 0.03 -20.67
N PHE A 128 -2.93 -0.70 -20.12
CA PHE A 128 -2.61 -0.69 -18.69
C PHE A 128 -1.08 -0.76 -18.47
N PRO A 129 -0.51 -0.03 -17.49
CA PRO A 129 -1.19 0.99 -16.68
C PRO A 129 -1.54 2.25 -17.49
N PRO A 130 -2.48 3.10 -17.01
CA PRO A 130 -2.76 4.37 -17.67
C PRO A 130 -1.49 5.20 -17.81
N LYS A 131 -1.26 5.79 -18.99
CA LYS A 131 -0.06 6.60 -19.27
C LYS A 131 -0.18 8.01 -18.74
N ASP A 132 -1.39 8.53 -18.72
CA ASP A 132 -1.71 9.91 -18.37
C ASP A 132 -2.86 9.97 -17.38
N GLY A 133 -2.90 11.05 -16.59
CA GLY A 133 -4.08 11.53 -15.92
C GLY A 133 -4.14 11.23 -14.42
N ASP A 134 -5.34 11.34 -13.95
CA ASP A 134 -5.77 11.34 -12.56
C ASP A 134 -5.66 9.94 -11.94
N PHE A 135 -4.42 9.53 -11.65
CA PHE A 135 -4.12 8.18 -11.21
C PHE A 135 -2.97 8.13 -10.19
N ILE A 136 -3.23 7.48 -9.05
CA ILE A 136 -2.20 7.12 -8.07
C ILE A 136 -2.15 5.59 -7.97
N ASN A 137 -0.96 5.01 -8.11
CA ASN A 137 -0.81 3.55 -8.00
C ASN A 137 -1.27 3.05 -6.64
N SER A 138 -2.34 2.23 -6.61
CA SER A 138 -2.99 1.75 -5.38
C SER A 138 -2.10 0.87 -4.51
N PHE A 139 -1.11 0.21 -5.09
CA PHE A 139 -0.10 -0.54 -4.35
C PHE A 139 1.03 0.34 -3.81
N GLY A 140 1.12 1.62 -4.21
CA GLY A 140 2.19 2.51 -3.78
C GLY A 140 3.59 2.06 -4.20
N LEU A 141 3.73 1.51 -5.41
CA LEU A 141 5.01 0.99 -5.93
C LEU A 141 5.82 2.05 -6.68
N ARG A 142 5.17 3.13 -7.09
CA ARG A 142 5.78 4.21 -7.87
C ARG A 142 5.08 5.54 -7.61
N PRO A 143 5.78 6.66 -7.77
CA PRO A 143 5.16 7.99 -7.67
C PRO A 143 4.12 8.24 -8.79
N PRO A 144 3.18 9.16 -8.57
CA PRO A 144 3.00 9.90 -7.33
C PRO A 144 2.46 9.02 -6.20
N PHE A 145 2.92 9.27 -4.95
CA PHE A 145 2.43 8.58 -3.77
C PHE A 145 1.34 9.40 -3.08
N ARG A 146 0.33 8.74 -2.53
CA ARG A 146 -0.65 9.42 -1.68
C ARG A 146 -0.01 9.96 -0.40
N SER A 147 -0.42 11.13 0.04
CA SER A 147 -0.06 11.73 1.32
C SER A 147 -1.14 11.55 2.39
N LYS A 148 -2.37 11.20 1.97
CA LYS A 148 -3.50 10.95 2.85
C LYS A 148 -3.63 9.46 3.21
N PRO A 149 -4.08 9.13 4.45
CA PRO A 149 -4.13 7.75 4.95
C PRO A 149 -5.26 6.94 4.31
N VAL A 150 -5.07 5.61 4.35
CA VAL A 150 -6.08 4.61 3.98
C VAL A 150 -6.24 3.62 5.13
N VAL A 151 -7.47 3.47 5.60
CA VAL A 151 -7.89 2.37 6.47
C VAL A 151 -8.46 1.27 5.58
N VAL A 152 -8.12 0.01 5.81
CA VAL A 152 -8.71 -1.10 5.05
C VAL A 152 -9.54 -2.01 5.94
N ALA A 153 -10.72 -2.39 5.45
CA ALA A 153 -11.61 -3.37 6.07
C ALA A 153 -11.66 -4.62 5.19
N VAL A 154 -11.33 -5.78 5.77
CA VAL A 154 -11.28 -7.03 5.01
C VAL A 154 -12.12 -8.14 5.66
N GLN A 155 -12.67 -9.00 4.80
CA GLN A 155 -13.41 -10.21 5.17
C GLN A 155 -13.13 -11.32 4.16
N GLY A 156 -13.41 -12.56 4.54
CA GLY A 156 -13.23 -13.73 3.68
C GLY A 156 -11.81 -13.83 3.14
N GLY A 157 -11.65 -14.09 1.86
CA GLY A 157 -10.34 -14.24 1.24
C GLY A 157 -9.63 -12.92 0.95
N VAL A 158 -8.36 -12.83 1.39
CA VAL A 158 -7.41 -11.73 1.13
C VAL A 158 -6.14 -12.35 0.60
N LYS A 159 -6.04 -12.56 -0.72
CA LYS A 159 -5.03 -13.43 -1.29
C LYS A 159 -4.21 -12.74 -2.37
N TYR A 160 -2.93 -13.11 -2.49
CA TYR A 160 -2.03 -12.68 -3.57
C TYR A 160 -2.00 -11.15 -3.72
N GLY A 161 -2.27 -10.62 -4.91
CA GLY A 161 -2.37 -9.18 -5.15
C GLY A 161 -3.41 -8.47 -4.26
N GLY A 162 -4.48 -9.16 -3.82
CA GLY A 162 -5.41 -8.65 -2.82
C GLY A 162 -4.75 -8.44 -1.46
N HIS A 163 -3.90 -9.36 -1.03
CA HIS A 163 -3.11 -9.19 0.19
C HIS A 163 -2.04 -8.09 0.03
N GLU A 164 -1.44 -7.96 -1.12
CA GLU A 164 -0.48 -6.88 -1.39
C GLU A 164 -1.15 -5.50 -1.35
N LEU A 165 -2.39 -5.38 -1.86
CA LEU A 165 -3.19 -4.16 -1.75
C LEU A 165 -3.57 -3.85 -0.30
N PHE A 166 -3.94 -4.88 0.48
CA PHE A 166 -4.16 -4.78 1.92
C PHE A 166 -2.89 -4.27 2.65
N LEU A 167 -1.72 -4.83 2.36
CA LEU A 167 -0.45 -4.40 2.95
C LEU A 167 -0.05 -2.96 2.54
N ALA A 168 -0.57 -2.44 1.44
CA ALA A 168 -0.33 -1.06 1.01
C ALA A 168 -1.15 -0.02 1.78
N SER A 169 -2.09 -0.45 2.64
CA SER A 169 -2.91 0.42 3.49
C SER A 169 -2.22 0.70 4.84
N ASP A 170 -2.61 1.79 5.51
CA ASP A 170 -1.90 2.27 6.71
C ASP A 170 -2.47 1.69 8.01
N ILE A 171 -3.79 1.42 8.08
CA ILE A 171 -4.48 0.81 9.23
C ILE A 171 -5.37 -0.31 8.70
N ARG A 172 -5.37 -1.47 9.35
CA ARG A 172 -6.00 -2.68 8.83
C ARG A 172 -6.91 -3.33 9.86
N VAL A 173 -8.18 -3.50 9.47
CA VAL A 173 -9.23 -4.16 10.26
C VAL A 173 -9.67 -5.42 9.53
N ALA A 174 -9.64 -6.56 10.19
CA ALA A 174 -10.08 -7.83 9.64
C ALA A 174 -11.30 -8.37 10.38
N ALA A 175 -12.21 -9.00 9.64
CA ALA A 175 -13.24 -9.84 10.22
C ALA A 175 -12.65 -11.16 10.73
N THR A 176 -13.29 -11.79 11.70
CA THR A 176 -12.83 -13.06 12.30
C THR A 176 -12.76 -14.22 11.29
N ASP A 177 -13.54 -14.17 10.21
CA ASP A 177 -13.56 -15.16 9.13
C ASP A 177 -12.51 -14.91 8.03
N THR A 178 -11.68 -13.88 8.18
CA THR A 178 -10.70 -13.53 7.16
C THR A 178 -9.58 -14.57 7.07
N THR A 179 -9.27 -14.97 5.83
CA THR A 179 -8.14 -15.83 5.49
C THR A 179 -7.18 -15.12 4.55
N PHE A 180 -5.89 -15.21 4.85
CA PHE A 180 -4.83 -14.58 4.08
C PHE A 180 -3.97 -15.62 3.35
N SER A 181 -3.38 -15.24 2.23
CA SER A 181 -2.35 -16.02 1.54
C SER A 181 -1.46 -15.13 0.69
N GLN A 182 -0.17 -15.48 0.62
CA GLN A 182 0.82 -14.86 -0.25
C GLN A 182 1.63 -15.96 -0.97
N GLY A 183 0.90 -16.77 -1.74
CA GLY A 183 1.41 -18.03 -2.28
C GLY A 183 1.82 -17.99 -3.75
N GLU A 184 2.28 -16.88 -4.29
CA GLU A 184 2.69 -16.73 -5.70
C GLU A 184 3.75 -17.75 -6.10
N VAL A 185 4.63 -18.15 -5.18
CA VAL A 185 5.69 -19.14 -5.43
C VAL A 185 5.12 -20.49 -5.85
N THR A 186 3.94 -20.87 -5.39
CA THR A 186 3.25 -22.11 -5.80
C THR A 186 2.71 -22.06 -7.22
N ARG A 187 2.75 -20.86 -7.85
CA ARG A 187 2.30 -20.58 -9.22
C ARG A 187 3.46 -20.22 -10.15
N GLY A 188 4.70 -20.42 -9.71
CA GLY A 188 5.91 -20.17 -10.50
C GLY A 188 6.30 -18.69 -10.64
N VAL A 189 5.72 -17.81 -9.81
CA VAL A 189 6.03 -16.37 -9.75
C VAL A 189 6.31 -15.94 -8.31
N PHE A 190 6.58 -14.66 -8.08
CA PHE A 190 6.78 -14.11 -6.73
C PHE A 190 5.86 -12.90 -6.51
N PRO A 191 5.65 -12.47 -5.26
CA PRO A 191 4.81 -11.31 -4.95
C PRO A 191 5.40 -10.02 -5.52
N GLY A 192 4.77 -9.46 -6.55
CA GLY A 192 5.25 -8.27 -7.27
C GLY A 192 4.60 -6.95 -6.83
N GLY A 193 3.55 -7.00 -6.02
CA GLY A 193 2.83 -5.82 -5.53
C GLY A 193 3.35 -5.27 -4.19
N GLY A 194 4.52 -5.75 -3.72
CA GLY A 194 5.26 -5.19 -2.59
C GLY A 194 5.18 -5.99 -1.28
N ALA A 195 4.60 -7.20 -1.28
CA ALA A 195 4.55 -8.05 -0.08
C ALA A 195 5.95 -8.44 0.41
N THR A 196 6.88 -8.77 -0.49
CA THR A 196 8.26 -9.11 -0.15
C THR A 196 8.96 -8.03 0.69
N ILE A 197 8.55 -6.78 0.53
CA ILE A 197 9.10 -5.63 1.26
C ILE A 197 8.28 -5.36 2.52
N ARG A 198 6.95 -5.20 2.39
CA ARG A 198 6.08 -4.78 3.50
C ARG A 198 5.91 -5.87 4.54
N MET A 199 5.57 -7.10 4.13
CA MET A 199 5.35 -8.21 5.06
C MET A 199 6.66 -8.56 5.78
N THR A 200 7.80 -8.58 5.09
CA THR A 200 9.11 -8.85 5.70
C THR A 200 9.46 -7.81 6.76
N ARG A 201 9.14 -6.54 6.52
CA ARG A 201 9.41 -5.47 7.46
C ARG A 201 8.47 -5.47 8.67
N GLU A 202 7.18 -5.72 8.45
CA GLU A 202 6.16 -5.63 9.49
C GLU A 202 6.08 -6.90 10.35
N ALA A 203 6.13 -8.10 9.74
CA ALA A 203 6.08 -9.37 10.44
C ALA A 203 7.46 -9.92 10.85
N GLY A 204 8.54 -9.34 10.30
CA GLY A 204 9.90 -9.86 10.43
C GLY A 204 10.20 -10.99 9.44
N TRP A 205 11.50 -11.20 9.16
CA TRP A 205 11.97 -12.11 8.12
C TRP A 205 11.41 -13.53 8.24
N ALA A 206 11.58 -14.16 9.38
CA ALA A 206 11.22 -15.58 9.55
C ALA A 206 9.70 -15.82 9.40
N ASN A 207 8.89 -14.95 10.00
CA ASN A 207 7.44 -15.02 9.88
C ASN A 207 6.97 -14.78 8.43
N ALA A 208 7.51 -13.78 7.77
CA ALA A 208 7.18 -13.49 6.37
C ALA A 208 7.57 -14.64 5.45
N MET A 209 8.80 -15.17 5.58
CA MET A 209 9.28 -16.29 4.78
C MET A 209 8.48 -17.57 5.03
N ARG A 210 8.03 -17.82 6.28
CA ARG A 210 7.19 -18.97 6.61
C ARG A 210 5.97 -19.07 5.68
N TYR A 211 5.32 -17.97 5.36
CA TYR A 211 4.12 -17.95 4.52
C TYR A 211 4.42 -17.70 3.03
N MET A 212 5.32 -16.77 2.72
CA MET A 212 5.63 -16.46 1.32
C MET A 212 6.35 -17.60 0.59
N LEU A 213 7.15 -18.43 1.28
CA LEU A 213 7.88 -19.54 0.64
C LEU A 213 7.06 -20.83 0.57
N THR A 214 6.08 -21.03 1.44
CA THR A 214 5.23 -22.21 1.43
C THR A 214 3.92 -21.99 0.69
N GLY A 215 3.42 -20.75 0.66
CA GLY A 215 2.10 -20.40 0.14
C GLY A 215 0.95 -20.80 1.07
N ASP A 216 1.25 -21.21 2.31
CA ASP A 216 0.23 -21.58 3.28
C ASP A 216 -0.71 -20.41 3.58
N GLU A 217 -1.95 -20.74 3.91
CA GLU A 217 -2.94 -19.78 4.36
C GLU A 217 -2.87 -19.57 5.87
N TRP A 218 -3.28 -18.38 6.34
CA TRP A 218 -3.41 -18.08 7.76
C TRP A 218 -4.66 -17.26 8.05
N GLY A 219 -5.14 -17.29 9.28
CA GLY A 219 -6.35 -16.60 9.71
C GLY A 219 -6.09 -15.21 10.27
N ALA A 220 -7.19 -14.50 10.61
CA ALA A 220 -7.16 -13.14 11.13
C ALA A 220 -6.36 -12.99 12.43
N GLU A 221 -6.49 -13.90 13.39
CA GLU A 221 -5.76 -13.82 14.67
C GLU A 221 -4.25 -14.05 14.48
N GLU A 222 -3.86 -14.92 13.57
CA GLU A 222 -2.45 -15.09 13.23
C GLU A 222 -1.91 -13.83 12.53
N ALA A 223 -2.68 -13.21 11.61
CA ALA A 223 -2.31 -11.94 11.00
C ALA A 223 -2.14 -10.82 12.05
N ARG A 224 -3.00 -10.81 13.10
CA ARG A 224 -2.86 -9.89 14.23
C ARG A 224 -1.61 -10.18 15.05
N ARG A 225 -1.32 -11.45 15.34
CA ARG A 225 -0.08 -11.86 16.05
C ARG A 225 1.17 -11.44 15.28
N LEU A 226 1.13 -11.48 13.95
CA LEU A 226 2.22 -11.06 13.07
C LEU A 226 2.36 -9.53 12.93
N GLY A 227 1.41 -8.75 13.49
CA GLY A 227 1.38 -7.30 13.35
C GLY A 227 0.83 -6.80 12.01
N LEU A 228 0.36 -7.69 11.15
CA LEU A 228 -0.21 -7.35 9.83
C LEU A 228 -1.64 -6.83 9.92
N VAL A 229 -2.36 -7.12 10.99
CA VAL A 229 -3.71 -6.64 11.32
C VAL A 229 -3.67 -5.93 12.67
N GLN A 230 -4.27 -4.74 12.78
CA GLN A 230 -4.32 -3.99 14.02
C GLN A 230 -5.54 -4.36 14.86
N GLU A 231 -6.68 -4.65 14.21
CA GLU A 231 -7.90 -5.04 14.92
C GLU A 231 -8.60 -6.20 14.21
N VAL A 232 -9.04 -7.20 14.98
CA VAL A 232 -9.93 -8.27 14.53
C VAL A 232 -11.28 -8.08 15.19
N VAL A 233 -12.34 -8.09 14.39
CA VAL A 233 -13.72 -7.85 14.83
C VAL A 233 -14.64 -8.97 14.32
N PRO A 234 -15.81 -9.18 14.93
CA PRO A 234 -16.79 -10.14 14.44
C PRO A 234 -17.13 -9.90 12.96
N SER A 235 -17.33 -10.98 12.21
CA SER A 235 -17.69 -10.91 10.78
C SER A 235 -18.93 -10.04 10.56
N GLY A 236 -18.83 -9.16 9.58
CA GLY A 236 -19.85 -8.14 9.28
C GLY A 236 -19.56 -6.76 9.89
N ASN A 237 -18.72 -6.65 10.92
CA ASN A 237 -18.47 -5.39 11.64
C ASN A 237 -17.20 -4.65 11.15
N GLN A 238 -16.42 -5.27 10.28
CA GLN A 238 -15.11 -4.73 9.87
C GLN A 238 -15.20 -3.39 9.14
N LEU A 239 -16.23 -3.20 8.30
CA LEU A 239 -16.40 -1.93 7.58
C LEU A 239 -16.78 -0.80 8.51
N ASP A 240 -17.76 -1.02 9.40
CA ASP A 240 -18.19 -0.01 10.36
C ASP A 240 -17.04 0.37 11.30
N ARG A 241 -16.27 -0.63 11.75
CA ARG A 241 -15.10 -0.37 12.60
C ARG A 241 -14.02 0.43 11.88
N ALA A 242 -13.74 0.14 10.61
CA ALA A 242 -12.79 0.90 9.80
C ALA A 242 -13.28 2.35 9.59
N VAL A 243 -14.58 2.55 9.38
CA VAL A 243 -15.18 3.89 9.28
C VAL A 243 -15.03 4.67 10.59
N GLU A 244 -15.27 4.05 11.75
CA GLU A 244 -15.03 4.69 13.05
C GLU A 244 -13.58 5.16 13.22
N ILE A 245 -12.61 4.32 12.84
CA ILE A 245 -11.19 4.69 12.86
C ILE A 245 -10.92 5.84 11.89
N ALA A 246 -11.46 5.77 10.67
CA ALA A 246 -11.30 6.82 9.66
C ALA A 246 -11.88 8.16 10.13
N LEU A 247 -13.02 8.16 10.82
CA LEU A 247 -13.62 9.37 11.40
C LEU A 247 -12.71 10.00 12.46
N LYS A 248 -12.03 9.20 13.30
CA LYS A 248 -11.03 9.70 14.25
C LYS A 248 -9.83 10.33 13.53
N VAL A 249 -9.36 9.69 12.47
CA VAL A 249 -8.29 10.25 11.63
C VAL A 249 -8.73 11.55 10.96
N ALA A 250 -9.96 11.59 10.42
CA ALA A 250 -10.52 12.78 9.77
C ALA A 250 -10.69 13.97 10.73
N ALA A 251 -10.91 13.73 12.03
CA ALA A 251 -11.02 14.75 13.06
C ALA A 251 -9.64 15.34 13.48
N ALA A 252 -8.54 14.68 13.17
CA ALA A 252 -7.20 15.15 13.50
C ALA A 252 -6.70 16.21 12.49
N ALA A 253 -5.66 16.96 12.89
CA ALA A 253 -5.06 18.00 12.06
C ALA A 253 -4.48 17.42 10.75
N PRO A 254 -4.98 17.79 9.56
CA PRO A 254 -4.58 17.16 8.29
C PRO A 254 -3.09 17.32 7.98
N LEU A 255 -2.50 18.47 8.30
CA LEU A 255 -1.06 18.70 8.11
C LEU A 255 -0.23 17.79 9.02
N GLY A 256 -0.68 17.57 10.26
CA GLY A 256 -0.02 16.65 11.20
C GLY A 256 -0.08 15.20 10.71
N ILE A 257 -1.23 14.74 10.20
CA ILE A 257 -1.38 13.41 9.61
C ILE A 257 -0.42 13.22 8.43
N ARG A 258 -0.41 14.17 7.47
CA ARG A 258 0.48 14.11 6.29
C ARG A 258 1.96 14.10 6.69
N ALA A 259 2.35 14.96 7.64
CA ALA A 259 3.71 15.02 8.17
C ALA A 259 4.13 13.70 8.83
N THR A 260 3.24 13.10 9.63
CA THR A 260 3.50 11.81 10.28
C THR A 260 3.74 10.71 9.24
N LEU A 261 2.87 10.60 8.22
CA LEU A 261 3.05 9.62 7.15
C LEU A 261 4.33 9.85 6.35
N ALA A 262 4.63 11.11 6.01
CA ALA A 262 5.83 11.46 5.24
C ALA A 262 7.11 11.13 6.02
N SER A 263 7.20 11.56 7.29
CA SER A 263 8.35 11.29 8.16
C SER A 263 8.58 9.81 8.38
N SER A 264 7.49 9.05 8.67
CA SER A 264 7.58 7.60 8.84
C SER A 264 8.04 6.89 7.57
N ARG A 265 7.61 7.34 6.39
CA ARG A 265 8.07 6.80 5.11
C ARG A 265 9.53 7.14 4.82
N GLN A 266 9.99 8.34 5.17
CA GLN A 266 11.40 8.71 5.07
C GLN A 266 12.29 7.81 5.94
N ALA A 267 11.86 7.49 7.17
CA ALA A 267 12.57 6.59 8.06
C ALA A 267 12.81 5.20 7.46
N LEU A 268 11.93 4.76 6.53
CA LEU A 268 12.11 3.49 5.81
C LEU A 268 13.25 3.53 4.79
N ALA A 269 13.63 4.72 4.32
CA ALA A 269 14.77 4.90 3.42
C ALA A 269 16.08 5.13 4.19
N GLY A 270 16.01 5.65 5.43
CA GLY A 270 17.15 5.87 6.31
C GLY A 270 16.77 6.80 7.47
N GLU A 271 17.06 6.38 8.71
CA GLU A 271 16.71 7.14 9.92
C GLU A 271 17.38 8.50 9.97
N GLU A 272 18.65 8.60 9.54
CA GLU A 272 19.40 9.87 9.55
C GLU A 272 18.70 10.95 8.73
N VAL A 273 18.19 10.60 7.55
CA VAL A 273 17.45 11.52 6.68
C VAL A 273 16.15 11.97 7.34
N ALA A 274 15.44 11.04 7.97
CA ALA A 274 14.20 11.33 8.69
C ALA A 274 14.46 12.25 9.90
N PHE A 275 15.47 11.97 10.73
CA PHE A 275 15.82 12.81 11.88
C PHE A 275 16.23 14.22 11.47
N ALA A 276 17.01 14.37 10.39
CA ALA A 276 17.41 15.68 9.89
C ALA A 276 16.20 16.56 9.46
N ALA A 277 15.11 15.93 9.00
CA ALA A 277 13.91 16.64 8.56
C ALA A 277 12.95 17.02 9.71
N LEU A 278 13.02 16.34 10.89
CA LEU A 278 12.04 16.51 11.96
C LEU A 278 11.90 17.94 12.46
N GLN A 279 13.03 18.62 12.71
CA GLN A 279 13.03 19.97 13.25
C GLN A 279 12.37 20.98 12.31
N ALA A 280 12.68 20.88 11.01
CA ALA A 280 12.08 21.75 10.01
C ALA A 280 10.57 21.54 9.91
N GLU A 281 10.12 20.29 9.96
CA GLU A 281 8.69 19.95 9.91
C GLU A 281 7.95 20.40 11.16
N LEU A 282 8.53 20.26 12.35
CA LEU A 282 7.96 20.77 13.61
C LEU A 282 7.78 22.30 13.56
N LEU A 283 8.79 23.03 13.06
CA LEU A 283 8.71 24.49 12.92
C LEU A 283 7.61 24.90 11.90
N ARG A 284 7.51 24.18 10.79
CA ARG A 284 6.47 24.42 9.79
C ARG A 284 5.06 24.23 10.39
N LEU A 285 4.84 23.14 11.10
CA LEU A 285 3.55 22.83 11.74
C LEU A 285 3.22 23.82 12.87
N ALA A 286 4.21 24.27 13.64
CA ALA A 286 4.02 25.24 14.71
C ALA A 286 3.47 26.58 14.22
N GLN A 287 3.72 26.93 12.95
CA GLN A 287 3.25 28.16 12.31
C GLN A 287 1.88 28.02 11.64
N SER A 288 1.33 26.82 11.54
CA SER A 288 0.07 26.51 10.86
C SER A 288 -1.15 27.12 11.55
N GLU A 289 -2.20 27.43 10.78
CA GLU A 289 -3.49 27.85 11.34
C GLU A 289 -4.13 26.76 12.19
N ASP A 290 -3.94 25.48 11.83
CA ASP A 290 -4.41 24.34 12.63
C ASP A 290 -3.76 24.31 14.02
N ARG A 291 -2.47 24.68 14.15
CA ARG A 291 -1.82 24.81 15.45
C ARG A 291 -2.40 25.96 16.27
N LYS A 292 -2.66 27.10 15.66
CA LYS A 292 -3.30 28.25 16.30
C LYS A 292 -4.72 27.92 16.75
N GLU A 293 -5.48 27.23 15.91
CA GLU A 293 -6.82 26.75 16.25
C GLU A 293 -6.80 25.77 17.42
N PHE A 294 -5.86 24.84 17.49
CA PHE A 294 -5.70 23.94 18.63
C PHE A 294 -5.52 24.72 19.95
N VAL A 295 -4.63 25.72 19.96
CA VAL A 295 -4.38 26.53 21.15
C VAL A 295 -5.63 27.29 21.56
N ARG A 296 -6.35 27.90 20.60
CA ARG A 296 -7.60 28.62 20.84
C ARG A 296 -8.68 27.70 21.39
N ALA A 297 -8.89 26.53 20.76
CA ALA A 297 -9.89 25.57 21.20
C ALA A 297 -9.61 25.05 22.62
N LEU A 298 -8.32 24.85 22.97
CA LEU A 298 -7.92 24.47 24.33
C LEU A 298 -8.29 25.56 25.37
N GLN A 299 -8.04 26.84 25.05
CA GLN A 299 -8.40 27.96 25.92
C GLN A 299 -9.93 28.07 26.08
N GLU A 300 -10.65 27.86 25.00
CA GLU A 300 -12.12 27.92 24.94
C GLU A 300 -12.81 26.64 25.42
N ARG A 301 -12.05 25.59 25.77
CA ARG A 301 -12.56 24.28 26.22
C ARG A 301 -13.55 23.63 25.25
N ARG A 302 -13.29 23.78 23.96
CA ARG A 302 -14.05 23.15 22.86
C ARG A 302 -13.19 22.22 22.03
N GLN A 303 -13.81 21.44 21.16
CA GLN A 303 -13.10 20.68 20.17
C GLN A 303 -12.53 21.60 19.07
N PRO A 304 -11.29 21.38 18.61
CA PRO A 304 -10.71 22.13 17.50
C PRO A 304 -11.37 21.75 16.16
N VAL A 305 -11.41 22.71 15.24
CA VAL A 305 -11.89 22.52 13.87
C VAL A 305 -10.73 22.79 12.91
N PHE A 306 -10.04 21.72 12.52
CA PHE A 306 -8.87 21.80 11.66
C PHE A 306 -9.23 21.97 10.18
N GLN A 307 -8.46 22.79 9.46
CA GLN A 307 -8.68 23.11 8.04
C GLN A 307 -7.53 22.67 7.10
N GLY A 308 -6.41 22.19 7.64
CA GLY A 308 -5.27 21.72 6.85
C GLY A 308 -4.38 22.84 6.32
N ARG A 309 -4.29 23.95 6.99
CA ARG A 309 -3.51 25.13 6.57
C ARG A 309 -2.81 25.83 7.74
#